data_a3e0f080ee12ffdfc6de0c83fc42109f
#
_entry.id   a3e0f080ee12ffdfc6de0c83fc42109f
#
_cell.length_a   1.000
_cell.length_b   1.000
_cell.length_c   1.000
_cell.angle_alpha   90.00
_cell.angle_beta   90.00
_cell.angle_gamma   90.00
#
_symmetry.space_group_name_H-M   'P 1'
#
loop_
_entity.id
_entity.type
_entity.pdbx_description
1 polymer ?
#
loop_
_entity_poly.entity_id
_entity_poly.type
_entity_poly.pdbx_seq_one_letter_code
_entity_poly.pdbx_strand_id
1 'polypeptide(L)'
;NNSDPYLHVMHVHSGETHYTSTTNPEKINVYANCARNMGENCIIFTTYHSLHRIVEADIEVNTIYFDEAHNSVQRNFFPATEHFSEVSERCYFYTATPKHSLTVNKPGMNWGDVYGQVICNVPAPDLVDQGYILPPKVVVKQLPLIKGRKVMYAEDSDNLIETIDDNNIDKTLICARSTKQIMGLLSQSDFVMQLQSRGYSWMMITSKTGAIIDGQKVDREKFFDTLNTWGKDPEKKFVVIHHSILSEGINVSGLEAVIFMRNMDYIGISQSIGRVIRLGSTEKTFGLVCIP
;
A
#
# COMPACT_ATOMS: atom_id res chain seq x y z
N ASN A 1 -13.08 17.00 -8.32
CA ASN A 1 -13.92 18.05 -8.93
C ASN A 1 -13.77 17.91 -10.44
N ASN A 2 -14.76 17.27 -11.06
CA ASN A 2 -14.81 17.13 -12.50
C ASN A 2 -15.31 18.47 -13.07
N SER A 3 -14.39 19.31 -13.50
CA SER A 3 -14.69 20.61 -14.10
C SER A 3 -14.87 20.54 -15.62
N ASP A 4 -14.58 19.37 -16.22
CA ASP A 4 -14.76 19.14 -17.64
C ASP A 4 -16.14 18.48 -17.90
N PRO A 5 -17.10 19.17 -18.51
CA PRO A 5 -18.44 18.64 -18.78
C PRO A 5 -18.43 17.49 -19.81
N TYR A 6 -17.33 17.28 -20.54
CA TYR A 6 -17.17 16.25 -21.55
C TYR A 6 -16.39 15.02 -21.05
N LEU A 7 -16.12 14.93 -19.75
CA LEU A 7 -15.42 13.83 -19.14
C LEU A 7 -16.36 13.00 -18.24
N HIS A 8 -16.58 11.78 -18.62
CA HIS A 8 -17.31 10.80 -17.82
C HIS A 8 -16.34 10.02 -16.92
N VAL A 9 -16.69 9.84 -15.66
CA VAL A 9 -15.87 9.10 -14.68
C VAL A 9 -16.70 8.01 -14.04
N MET A 10 -16.19 6.78 -14.06
CA MET A 10 -16.82 5.61 -13.43
C MET A 10 -15.83 4.90 -12.49
N HIS A 11 -16.35 4.35 -11.40
CA HIS A 11 -15.61 3.50 -10.50
C HIS A 11 -16.14 2.06 -10.55
N VAL A 12 -15.24 1.10 -10.77
CA VAL A 12 -15.58 -0.33 -10.89
C VAL A 12 -14.87 -1.12 -9.79
N HIS A 13 -15.55 -1.29 -8.69
CA HIS A 13 -15.09 -2.09 -7.53
C HIS A 13 -16.24 -2.40 -6.58
N SER A 14 -16.04 -3.40 -5.69
CA SER A 14 -17.02 -3.81 -4.68
C SER A 14 -16.80 -3.17 -3.31
N GLY A 15 -15.74 -2.37 -3.14
CA GLY A 15 -15.43 -1.72 -1.85
C GLY A 15 -16.29 -0.48 -1.60
N GLU A 16 -16.46 -0.13 -0.32
CA GLU A 16 -17.06 1.13 0.08
C GLU A 16 -16.03 2.26 -0.07
N THR A 17 -16.38 3.29 -0.82
CA THR A 17 -15.59 4.52 -1.02
C THR A 17 -16.52 5.73 -1.11
N HIS A 18 -15.94 6.93 -1.11
CA HIS A 18 -16.71 8.19 -1.31
C HIS A 18 -17.41 8.28 -2.67
N TYR A 19 -17.06 7.40 -3.60
CA TYR A 19 -17.61 7.43 -4.97
C TYR A 19 -18.56 6.26 -5.19
N THR A 20 -19.65 6.52 -5.89
CA THR A 20 -20.56 5.47 -6.34
C THR A 20 -19.81 4.53 -7.29
N SER A 21 -19.83 3.23 -6.98
CA SER A 21 -19.16 2.20 -7.77
C SER A 21 -20.13 1.10 -8.21
N THR A 22 -19.73 0.34 -9.22
CA THR A 22 -20.49 -0.81 -9.70
C THR A 22 -19.54 -1.93 -10.12
N THR A 23 -20.01 -3.18 -9.99
CA THR A 23 -19.36 -4.36 -10.58
C THR A 23 -20.28 -5.06 -11.60
N ASN A 24 -21.39 -4.42 -11.98
CA ASN A 24 -22.32 -4.95 -12.97
C ASN A 24 -21.85 -4.64 -14.39
N PRO A 25 -21.52 -5.67 -15.22
CA PRO A 25 -21.00 -5.47 -16.57
C PRO A 25 -21.96 -4.71 -17.50
N GLU A 26 -23.27 -4.94 -17.36
CA GLU A 26 -24.26 -4.24 -18.21
C GLU A 26 -24.27 -2.73 -17.94
N LYS A 27 -24.17 -2.34 -16.65
CA LYS A 27 -24.09 -0.91 -16.30
C LYS A 27 -22.79 -0.28 -16.79
N ILE A 28 -21.68 -1.02 -16.73
CA ILE A 28 -20.38 -0.56 -17.27
C ILE A 28 -20.50 -0.36 -18.78
N ASN A 29 -21.07 -1.33 -19.49
CA ASN A 29 -21.27 -1.25 -20.94
C ASN A 29 -22.12 -0.05 -21.34
N VAL A 30 -23.31 0.10 -20.75
CA VAL A 30 -24.22 1.20 -21.05
C VAL A 30 -23.54 2.55 -20.81
N TYR A 31 -22.85 2.72 -19.69
CA TYR A 31 -22.20 3.99 -19.35
C TYR A 31 -21.08 4.35 -20.33
N ALA A 32 -20.18 3.41 -20.62
CA ALA A 32 -19.05 3.64 -21.51
C ALA A 32 -19.51 3.90 -22.96
N ASN A 33 -20.48 3.13 -23.46
CA ASN A 33 -21.02 3.31 -24.80
C ASN A 33 -21.86 4.61 -24.93
N CYS A 34 -22.52 5.04 -23.85
CA CYS A 34 -23.21 6.33 -23.84
C CYS A 34 -22.22 7.49 -24.05
N ALA A 35 -21.12 7.52 -23.29
CA ALA A 35 -20.07 8.53 -23.46
C ALA A 35 -19.48 8.49 -24.87
N ARG A 36 -19.17 7.30 -25.39
CA ARG A 36 -18.65 7.13 -26.76
C ARG A 36 -19.62 7.66 -27.81
N ASN A 37 -20.90 7.34 -27.71
CA ASN A 37 -21.90 7.79 -28.67
C ASN A 37 -22.10 9.32 -28.68
N MET A 38 -21.80 9.97 -27.55
CA MET A 38 -21.76 11.43 -27.43
C MET A 38 -20.44 12.04 -27.96
N GLY A 39 -19.45 11.23 -28.29
CA GLY A 39 -18.11 11.69 -28.65
C GLY A 39 -17.31 12.23 -27.46
N GLU A 40 -17.66 11.81 -26.25
CA GLU A 40 -17.07 12.27 -25.00
C GLU A 40 -16.08 11.26 -24.41
N ASN A 41 -15.16 11.73 -23.57
CA ASN A 41 -14.16 10.88 -22.96
C ASN A 41 -14.72 10.15 -21.73
N CYS A 42 -14.35 8.89 -21.55
CA CYS A 42 -14.69 8.08 -20.38
C CYS A 42 -13.42 7.58 -19.67
N ILE A 43 -13.32 7.83 -18.38
CA ILE A 43 -12.26 7.27 -17.52
C ILE A 43 -12.90 6.28 -16.55
N ILE A 44 -12.38 5.07 -16.50
CA ILE A 44 -12.82 4.02 -15.59
C ILE A 44 -11.70 3.72 -14.60
N PHE A 45 -11.95 3.94 -13.31
CA PHE A 45 -11.07 3.51 -12.23
C PHE A 45 -11.52 2.14 -11.74
N THR A 46 -10.61 1.17 -11.77
CA THR A 46 -10.91 -0.20 -11.33
C THR A 46 -9.81 -0.76 -10.45
N THR A 47 -10.16 -1.76 -9.63
CA THR A 47 -9.17 -2.58 -8.92
C THR A 47 -8.82 -3.81 -9.74
N TYR A 48 -7.65 -4.44 -9.50
CA TYR A 48 -7.30 -5.73 -10.13
C TYR A 48 -8.37 -6.80 -9.89
N HIS A 49 -9.00 -6.80 -8.72
CA HIS A 49 -10.08 -7.74 -8.39
C HIS A 49 -11.33 -7.57 -9.25
N SER A 50 -11.55 -6.38 -9.77
CA SER A 50 -12.75 -6.06 -10.56
C SER A 50 -12.45 -5.88 -12.07
N LEU A 51 -11.18 -5.98 -12.49
CA LEU A 51 -10.77 -5.78 -13.87
C LEU A 51 -11.49 -6.72 -14.84
N HIS A 52 -11.72 -7.98 -14.45
CA HIS A 52 -12.47 -8.95 -15.23
C HIS A 52 -13.92 -8.50 -15.54
N ARG A 53 -14.52 -7.64 -14.71
CA ARG A 53 -15.87 -7.10 -14.97
C ARG A 53 -15.90 -6.16 -16.16
N ILE A 54 -14.77 -5.49 -16.45
CA ILE A 54 -14.62 -4.64 -17.63
C ILE A 54 -14.47 -5.53 -18.88
N VAL A 55 -13.78 -6.66 -18.77
CA VAL A 55 -13.74 -7.66 -19.85
C VAL A 55 -15.15 -8.20 -20.14
N GLU A 56 -15.90 -8.58 -19.09
CA GLU A 56 -17.28 -9.07 -19.21
C GLU A 56 -18.24 -7.99 -19.77
N ALA A 57 -17.94 -6.72 -19.59
CA ALA A 57 -18.74 -5.61 -20.12
C ALA A 57 -18.59 -5.43 -21.63
N ASP A 58 -17.60 -6.06 -22.25
CA ASP A 58 -17.34 -6.03 -23.70
C ASP A 58 -17.32 -4.59 -24.26
N ILE A 59 -16.50 -3.75 -23.65
CA ILE A 59 -16.28 -2.36 -24.06
C ILE A 59 -14.90 -2.20 -24.68
N GLU A 60 -14.79 -1.30 -25.65
CA GLU A 60 -13.49 -0.93 -26.20
C GLU A 60 -12.73 -0.01 -25.24
N VAL A 61 -11.50 -0.39 -24.90
CA VAL A 61 -10.58 0.40 -24.08
C VAL A 61 -9.39 0.81 -24.92
N ASN A 62 -9.25 2.10 -25.20
CA ASN A 62 -8.14 2.59 -26.02
C ASN A 62 -6.82 2.57 -25.26
N THR A 63 -6.83 3.05 -24.02
CA THR A 63 -5.61 3.14 -23.21
C THR A 63 -5.88 2.64 -21.81
N ILE A 64 -5.00 1.79 -21.30
CA ILE A 64 -5.06 1.30 -19.92
C ILE A 64 -3.72 1.54 -19.20
N TYR A 65 -3.82 1.97 -17.95
CA TYR A 65 -2.71 2.19 -17.04
C TYR A 65 -2.80 1.20 -15.89
N PHE A 66 -1.83 0.32 -15.78
CA PHE A 66 -1.70 -0.65 -14.68
C PHE A 66 -0.76 -0.09 -13.63
N ASP A 67 -1.31 0.46 -12.57
CA ASP A 67 -0.53 0.87 -11.40
C ASP A 67 -0.21 -0.34 -10.52
N GLU A 68 0.95 -0.34 -9.82
CA GLU A 68 1.47 -1.49 -9.07
C GLU A 68 1.42 -2.78 -9.90
N ALA A 69 1.91 -2.71 -11.14
CA ALA A 69 1.74 -3.74 -12.16
C ALA A 69 2.32 -5.12 -11.80
N HIS A 70 3.19 -5.21 -10.77
CA HIS A 70 3.64 -6.49 -10.23
C HIS A 70 2.49 -7.36 -9.67
N ASN A 71 1.30 -6.76 -9.43
CA ASN A 71 0.09 -7.50 -9.04
C ASN A 71 -0.56 -8.22 -10.23
N SER A 72 -0.43 -7.70 -11.43
CA SER A 72 -1.06 -8.23 -12.64
C SER A 72 -0.66 -9.67 -13.00
N VAL A 73 0.51 -10.13 -12.54
CA VAL A 73 0.99 -11.51 -12.76
C VAL A 73 0.30 -12.56 -11.87
N GLN A 74 -0.55 -12.13 -10.92
CA GLN A 74 -1.27 -13.07 -10.06
C GLN A 74 -2.30 -13.86 -10.87
N ARG A 75 -2.48 -15.14 -10.52
CA ARG A 75 -3.32 -16.08 -11.24
C ARG A 75 -4.72 -15.56 -11.56
N ASN A 76 -5.32 -14.81 -10.63
CA ASN A 76 -6.69 -14.30 -10.79
C ASN A 76 -6.76 -12.99 -11.59
N PHE A 77 -5.65 -12.28 -11.78
CA PHE A 77 -5.59 -10.97 -12.45
C PHE A 77 -4.98 -11.06 -13.84
N PHE A 78 -4.10 -12.02 -14.05
CA PHE A 78 -3.37 -12.17 -15.29
C PHE A 78 -4.28 -12.35 -16.54
N PRO A 79 -5.36 -13.17 -16.52
CA PRO A 79 -6.20 -13.34 -17.70
C PRO A 79 -6.81 -12.04 -18.23
N ALA A 80 -7.26 -11.15 -17.33
CA ALA A 80 -7.79 -9.85 -17.74
C ALA A 80 -6.68 -8.90 -18.21
N THR A 81 -5.48 -8.99 -17.62
CA THR A 81 -4.30 -8.21 -18.03
C THR A 81 -3.86 -8.62 -19.44
N GLU A 82 -3.75 -9.91 -19.71
CA GLU A 82 -3.41 -10.47 -21.01
C GLU A 82 -4.43 -10.04 -22.08
N HIS A 83 -5.73 -10.17 -21.78
CA HIS A 83 -6.79 -9.73 -22.67
C HIS A 83 -6.62 -8.26 -23.08
N PHE A 84 -6.44 -7.34 -22.12
CA PHE A 84 -6.29 -5.93 -22.44
C PHE A 84 -4.97 -5.60 -23.14
N SER A 85 -3.90 -6.34 -22.89
CA SER A 85 -2.66 -6.17 -23.64
C SER A 85 -2.78 -6.53 -25.11
N GLU A 86 -3.72 -7.42 -25.46
CA GLU A 86 -4.00 -7.83 -26.85
C GLU A 86 -4.97 -6.89 -27.56
N VAL A 87 -6.02 -6.40 -26.85
CA VAL A 87 -7.13 -5.67 -27.52
C VAL A 87 -7.03 -4.15 -27.38
N SER A 88 -6.32 -3.61 -26.42
CA SER A 88 -6.19 -2.16 -26.24
C SER A 88 -5.11 -1.59 -27.15
N GLU A 89 -5.30 -0.36 -27.63
CA GLU A 89 -4.30 0.32 -28.45
C GLU A 89 -3.00 0.57 -27.67
N ARG A 90 -3.11 0.85 -26.36
CA ARG A 90 -1.97 1.18 -25.49
C ARG A 90 -2.16 0.60 -24.10
N CYS A 91 -1.13 -0.09 -23.64
CA CYS A 91 -1.03 -0.58 -22.26
C CYS A 91 0.25 -0.05 -21.63
N TYR A 92 0.11 0.55 -20.46
CA TYR A 92 1.24 1.06 -19.67
C TYR A 92 1.27 0.38 -18.31
N PHE A 93 2.42 -0.17 -17.95
CA PHE A 93 2.65 -0.91 -16.70
C PHE A 93 3.62 -0.16 -15.82
N TYR A 94 3.17 0.28 -14.65
CA TYR A 94 3.97 1.03 -13.68
C TYR A 94 4.22 0.18 -12.44
N THR A 95 5.47 0.05 -12.05
CA THR A 95 5.86 -0.60 -10.80
C THR A 95 7.27 -0.24 -10.40
N ALA A 96 7.52 -0.11 -9.10
CA ALA A 96 8.86 -0.01 -8.55
C ALA A 96 9.53 -1.39 -8.36
N THR A 97 8.74 -2.48 -8.39
CA THR A 97 9.16 -3.84 -8.05
C THR A 97 8.70 -4.85 -9.10
N PRO A 98 9.27 -4.84 -10.31
CA PRO A 98 8.84 -5.75 -11.37
C PRO A 98 8.99 -7.22 -10.93
N LYS A 99 7.94 -8.00 -11.15
CA LYS A 99 7.90 -9.41 -10.77
C LYS A 99 8.14 -10.31 -11.98
N HIS A 100 9.34 -10.81 -12.10
CA HIS A 100 9.72 -11.73 -13.15
C HIS A 100 9.45 -13.18 -12.77
N SER A 101 9.26 -14.05 -13.75
CA SER A 101 9.13 -15.49 -13.58
C SER A 101 10.22 -16.20 -14.37
N LEU A 102 10.87 -17.17 -13.72
CA LEU A 102 11.81 -18.10 -14.37
C LEU A 102 11.12 -19.39 -14.81
N THR A 103 9.84 -19.56 -14.52
CA THR A 103 9.06 -20.76 -14.81
C THR A 103 8.23 -20.52 -16.07
N VAL A 104 8.35 -21.40 -17.05
CA VAL A 104 7.71 -21.25 -18.38
C VAL A 104 6.18 -21.09 -18.30
N ASN A 105 5.53 -21.78 -17.36
CA ASN A 105 4.07 -21.79 -17.25
C ASN A 105 3.53 -20.82 -16.18
N LYS A 106 4.38 -19.95 -15.65
CA LYS A 106 3.95 -18.98 -14.64
C LYS A 106 4.14 -17.57 -15.17
N PRO A 107 3.08 -16.75 -15.24
CA PRO A 107 3.19 -15.38 -15.72
C PRO A 107 4.24 -14.58 -14.95
N GLY A 108 4.97 -13.74 -15.67
CA GLY A 108 5.93 -12.78 -15.12
C GLY A 108 6.02 -11.57 -16.01
N MET A 109 6.41 -10.44 -15.45
CA MET A 109 6.55 -9.18 -16.21
C MET A 109 7.70 -9.21 -17.25
N ASN A 110 8.46 -10.29 -17.30
CA ASN A 110 9.41 -10.59 -18.36
C ASN A 110 8.77 -11.27 -19.59
N TRP A 111 7.45 -11.47 -19.64
CA TRP A 111 6.74 -11.92 -20.83
C TRP A 111 6.50 -10.74 -21.77
N GLY A 112 7.38 -10.59 -22.77
CA GLY A 112 7.38 -9.44 -23.68
C GLY A 112 6.10 -9.26 -24.49
N ASP A 113 5.40 -10.34 -24.81
CA ASP A 113 4.15 -10.30 -25.57
C ASP A 113 3.01 -9.62 -24.81
N VAL A 114 3.04 -9.67 -23.47
CA VAL A 114 2.02 -9.04 -22.62
C VAL A 114 2.49 -7.68 -22.08
N TYR A 115 3.74 -7.61 -21.61
CA TYR A 115 4.25 -6.42 -20.90
C TYR A 115 5.08 -5.48 -21.75
N GLY A 116 5.45 -5.90 -22.95
CA GLY A 116 6.29 -5.11 -23.85
C GLY A 116 7.71 -4.90 -23.32
N GLN A 117 8.29 -3.77 -23.70
CA GLN A 117 9.64 -3.39 -23.30
C GLN A 117 9.63 -2.33 -22.19
N VAL A 118 10.69 -2.33 -21.36
CA VAL A 118 10.90 -1.28 -20.38
C VAL A 118 11.23 0.03 -21.11
N ILE A 119 10.35 1.00 -21.04
CA ILE A 119 10.49 2.30 -21.70
C ILE A 119 11.10 3.37 -20.79
N CYS A 120 11.02 3.18 -19.47
CA CYS A 120 11.59 4.09 -18.49
C CYS A 120 12.01 3.29 -17.24
N ASN A 121 13.21 3.56 -16.77
CA ASN A 121 13.72 3.05 -15.49
C ASN A 121 14.41 4.18 -14.75
N VAL A 122 13.91 4.53 -13.57
CA VAL A 122 14.48 5.56 -12.72
C VAL A 122 15.02 4.92 -11.44
N PRO A 123 16.34 4.75 -11.32
CA PRO A 123 16.95 4.15 -10.14
C PRO A 123 16.72 4.99 -8.88
N ALA A 124 16.47 4.34 -7.74
CA ALA A 124 16.29 5.05 -6.47
C ALA A 124 17.49 5.92 -6.05
N PRO A 125 18.75 5.51 -6.26
CA PRO A 125 19.90 6.38 -6.01
C PRO A 125 19.84 7.72 -6.75
N ASP A 126 19.45 7.73 -8.03
CA ASP A 126 19.33 8.94 -8.82
C ASP A 126 18.28 9.89 -8.25
N LEU A 127 17.18 9.35 -7.71
CA LEU A 127 16.13 10.14 -7.06
C LEU A 127 16.59 10.72 -5.72
N VAL A 128 17.43 9.99 -4.97
CA VAL A 128 18.06 10.48 -3.75
C VAL A 128 19.03 11.62 -4.07
N ASP A 129 19.90 11.43 -5.06
CA ASP A 129 20.92 12.43 -5.47
C ASP A 129 20.26 13.71 -5.99
N GLN A 130 19.10 13.59 -6.64
CA GLN A 130 18.31 14.72 -7.12
C GLN A 130 17.39 15.34 -6.04
N GLY A 131 17.33 14.75 -4.84
CA GLY A 131 16.53 15.26 -3.72
C GLY A 131 15.02 15.00 -3.84
N TYR A 132 14.58 14.09 -4.71
CA TYR A 132 13.16 13.72 -4.84
C TYR A 132 12.68 12.77 -3.75
N ILE A 133 13.58 11.95 -3.19
CA ILE A 133 13.32 11.06 -2.07
C ILE A 133 14.48 11.12 -1.08
N LEU A 134 14.22 10.70 0.16
CA LEU A 134 15.22 10.61 1.22
C LEU A 134 16.00 9.30 1.13
N PRO A 135 17.29 9.26 1.50
CA PRO A 135 18.02 8.01 1.61
C PRO A 135 17.45 7.13 2.74
N PRO A 136 17.32 5.82 2.55
CA PRO A 136 16.99 4.91 3.65
C PRO A 136 18.20 4.69 4.55
N LYS A 137 18.00 4.76 5.88
CA LYS A 137 18.96 4.35 6.90
C LYS A 137 18.50 3.04 7.51
N VAL A 138 19.25 1.97 7.33
CA VAL A 138 18.90 0.64 7.83
C VAL A 138 19.55 0.41 9.19
N VAL A 139 18.74 0.05 10.19
CA VAL A 139 19.17 -0.40 11.51
C VAL A 139 18.76 -1.85 11.68
N VAL A 140 19.71 -2.71 11.98
CA VAL A 140 19.48 -4.15 12.21
C VAL A 140 19.61 -4.40 13.71
N LYS A 141 18.56 -4.95 14.34
CA LYS A 141 18.58 -5.39 15.73
C LYS A 141 18.56 -6.92 15.77
N GLN A 142 19.63 -7.52 16.30
CA GLN A 142 19.67 -8.97 16.50
C GLN A 142 18.80 -9.33 17.72
N LEU A 143 17.73 -10.07 17.49
CA LEU A 143 16.85 -10.56 18.53
C LEU A 143 17.15 -12.02 18.85
N PRO A 144 17.25 -12.41 20.13
CA PRO A 144 17.43 -13.82 20.50
C PRO A 144 16.20 -14.63 20.09
N LEU A 145 16.41 -15.85 19.58
CA LEU A 145 15.35 -16.79 19.29
C LEU A 145 14.78 -17.36 20.59
N ILE A 146 13.64 -16.84 21.05
CA ILE A 146 12.96 -17.34 22.23
C ILE A 146 11.96 -18.42 21.88
N LYS A 147 12.09 -19.59 22.54
CA LYS A 147 11.15 -20.70 22.43
C LYS A 147 10.05 -20.55 23.49
N GLY A 148 8.91 -19.93 23.15
CA GLY A 148 7.75 -19.89 24.02
C GLY A 148 6.77 -18.75 23.68
N ARG A 149 5.46 -19.08 23.48
CA ARG A 149 4.47 -18.12 22.96
C ARG A 149 4.06 -17.00 23.94
N LYS A 150 4.12 -17.20 25.25
CA LYS A 150 3.68 -16.21 26.25
C LYS A 150 4.70 -15.12 26.53
N VAL A 151 5.98 -15.43 26.41
CA VAL A 151 7.10 -14.51 26.64
C VAL A 151 7.28 -13.55 25.45
N MET A 152 6.82 -13.96 24.28
CA MET A 152 7.05 -13.29 23.01
C MET A 152 6.43 -11.87 22.91
N TYR A 153 5.25 -11.62 23.49
CA TYR A 153 4.59 -10.31 23.36
C TYR A 153 5.21 -9.24 24.27
N ALA A 154 5.66 -9.61 25.46
CA ALA A 154 6.37 -8.70 26.36
C ALA A 154 7.71 -8.30 25.75
N GLU A 155 8.46 -9.26 25.21
CA GLU A 155 9.74 -9.01 24.56
C GLU A 155 9.57 -8.23 23.22
N ASP A 156 8.55 -8.55 22.42
CA ASP A 156 8.20 -7.73 21.26
C ASP A 156 7.91 -6.28 21.67
N SER A 157 7.22 -6.05 22.80
CA SER A 157 6.96 -4.73 23.37
C SER A 157 8.26 -4.00 23.71
N ASP A 158 9.11 -4.64 24.52
CA ASP A 158 10.37 -4.05 24.98
C ASP A 158 11.28 -3.69 23.78
N ASN A 159 11.40 -4.60 22.82
CA ASN A 159 12.21 -4.38 21.63
C ASN A 159 11.69 -3.24 20.74
N LEU A 160 10.37 -3.12 20.59
CA LEU A 160 9.76 -2.03 19.81
C LEU A 160 9.96 -0.69 20.50
N ILE A 161 9.71 -0.61 21.81
CA ILE A 161 9.89 0.61 22.60
C ILE A 161 11.35 1.05 22.62
N GLU A 162 12.29 0.13 22.88
CA GLU A 162 13.71 0.41 22.82
C GLU A 162 14.13 0.92 21.42
N THR A 163 13.62 0.31 20.34
CA THR A 163 13.91 0.76 18.99
C THR A 163 13.39 2.18 18.72
N ILE A 164 12.20 2.50 19.22
CA ILE A 164 11.59 3.84 19.10
C ILE A 164 12.42 4.86 19.88
N ASP A 165 12.75 4.55 21.13
CA ASP A 165 13.50 5.43 22.03
C ASP A 165 14.94 5.67 21.52
N ASP A 166 15.68 4.62 21.17
CA ASP A 166 17.07 4.69 20.71
C ASP A 166 17.25 5.52 19.43
N ASN A 167 16.21 5.57 18.59
CA ASN A 167 16.26 6.27 17.31
C ASN A 167 15.44 7.56 17.29
N ASN A 168 14.84 7.98 18.42
CA ASN A 168 14.00 9.18 18.55
C ASN A 168 12.92 9.26 17.46
N ILE A 169 12.15 8.19 17.30
CA ILE A 169 11.15 8.07 16.24
C ILE A 169 9.80 8.58 16.74
N ASP A 170 9.28 9.66 16.19
CA ASP A 170 7.97 10.19 16.56
C ASP A 170 6.81 9.57 15.76
N LYS A 171 7.05 9.14 14.52
CA LYS A 171 6.02 8.61 13.61
C LYS A 171 6.47 7.33 12.93
N THR A 172 5.96 6.19 13.37
CA THR A 172 6.41 4.88 12.87
C THR A 172 5.29 3.98 12.36
N LEU A 173 5.64 3.22 11.35
CA LEU A 173 4.83 2.11 10.82
C LEU A 173 5.43 0.79 11.32
N ILE A 174 4.63 -0.04 11.98
CA ILE A 174 5.02 -1.38 12.43
C ILE A 174 4.35 -2.44 11.56
N CYS A 175 5.17 -3.23 10.88
CA CYS A 175 4.73 -4.34 10.02
C CYS A 175 4.74 -5.64 10.82
N ALA A 176 3.58 -6.05 11.35
CA ALA A 176 3.45 -7.25 12.16
C ALA A 176 3.34 -8.53 11.32
N ARG A 177 3.71 -9.67 11.92
CA ARG A 177 3.68 -11.00 11.30
C ARG A 177 2.26 -11.50 11.02
N SER A 178 1.31 -11.15 11.88
CA SER A 178 -0.08 -11.61 11.80
C SER A 178 -1.00 -10.74 12.66
N THR A 179 -2.29 -10.77 12.36
CA THR A 179 -3.33 -10.16 13.21
C THR A 179 -3.24 -10.67 14.66
N LYS A 180 -2.89 -11.96 14.86
CA LYS A 180 -2.72 -12.54 16.20
C LYS A 180 -1.58 -11.89 16.97
N GLN A 181 -0.46 -11.59 16.32
CA GLN A 181 0.65 -10.88 16.94
C GLN A 181 0.24 -9.46 17.34
N ILE A 182 -0.48 -8.74 16.48
CA ILE A 182 -1.00 -7.40 16.82
C ILE A 182 -1.88 -7.46 18.06
N MET A 183 -2.86 -8.38 18.08
CA MET A 183 -3.78 -8.51 19.21
C MET A 183 -3.04 -8.92 20.49
N GLY A 184 -2.05 -9.82 20.41
CA GLY A 184 -1.24 -10.22 21.54
C GLY A 184 -0.39 -9.07 22.09
N LEU A 185 0.25 -8.30 21.21
CA LEU A 185 1.03 -7.10 21.59
C LEU A 185 0.15 -6.06 22.29
N LEU A 186 -1.04 -5.78 21.77
CA LEU A 186 -1.93 -4.76 22.33
C LEU A 186 -2.65 -5.21 23.63
N SER A 187 -2.92 -6.50 23.83
CA SER A 187 -3.74 -6.99 24.95
C SER A 187 -3.00 -7.84 25.99
N GLN A 188 -1.80 -8.34 25.69
CA GLN A 188 -1.05 -9.27 26.54
C GLN A 188 0.37 -8.77 26.86
N SER A 189 0.67 -7.50 26.54
CA SER A 189 1.90 -6.80 26.95
C SER A 189 1.56 -5.41 27.46
N ASP A 190 2.55 -4.70 27.93
CA ASP A 190 2.44 -3.32 28.40
C ASP A 190 2.68 -2.28 27.29
N PHE A 191 2.75 -2.72 26.03
CA PHE A 191 3.10 -1.88 24.87
C PHE A 191 2.26 -0.60 24.78
N VAL A 192 0.93 -0.71 24.90
CA VAL A 192 0.02 0.45 24.86
C VAL A 192 0.30 1.41 26.00
N MET A 193 0.49 0.90 27.22
CA MET A 193 0.80 1.70 28.39
C MET A 193 2.16 2.42 28.23
N GLN A 194 3.16 1.74 27.71
CA GLN A 194 4.47 2.31 27.43
C GLN A 194 4.41 3.40 26.34
N LEU A 195 3.63 3.22 25.27
CA LEU A 195 3.40 4.25 24.25
C LEU A 195 2.71 5.48 24.86
N GLN A 196 1.63 5.28 25.61
CA GLN A 196 0.86 6.37 26.22
C GLN A 196 1.69 7.17 27.23
N SER A 197 2.52 6.51 28.04
CA SER A 197 3.42 7.19 28.99
C SER A 197 4.46 8.10 28.33
N ARG A 198 4.76 7.85 27.06
CA ARG A 198 5.67 8.65 26.21
C ARG A 198 4.94 9.66 25.32
N GLY A 199 3.62 9.78 25.47
CA GLY A 199 2.79 10.71 24.68
C GLY A 199 2.45 10.23 23.26
N TYR A 200 2.63 8.95 22.94
CA TYR A 200 2.23 8.39 21.65
C TYR A 200 0.75 8.00 21.64
N SER A 201 0.10 8.32 20.55
CA SER A 201 -1.14 7.67 20.13
C SER A 201 -0.84 6.42 19.31
N TRP A 202 -1.78 5.51 19.22
CA TRP A 202 -1.61 4.31 18.43
C TRP A 202 -2.81 4.00 17.54
N MET A 203 -2.52 3.41 16.41
CA MET A 203 -3.51 3.00 15.42
C MET A 203 -3.23 1.57 14.98
N MET A 204 -4.26 0.81 14.70
CA MET A 204 -4.11 -0.48 14.04
C MET A 204 -5.16 -0.69 12.98
N ILE A 205 -4.79 -1.42 11.92
CA ILE A 205 -5.74 -1.84 10.89
C ILE A 205 -5.42 -3.25 10.41
N THR A 206 -6.44 -4.10 10.37
CA THR A 206 -6.37 -5.46 9.81
C THR A 206 -7.64 -5.80 9.05
N SER A 207 -7.57 -6.75 8.12
CA SER A 207 -8.75 -7.22 7.38
C SER A 207 -9.79 -7.91 8.26
N LYS A 208 -9.37 -8.46 9.41
CA LYS A 208 -10.24 -9.24 10.31
C LYS A 208 -10.90 -8.41 11.39
N THR A 209 -10.16 -7.47 12.00
CA THR A 209 -10.64 -6.67 13.14
C THR A 209 -11.10 -5.28 12.71
N GLY A 210 -10.82 -4.86 11.47
CA GLY A 210 -11.07 -3.50 11.01
C GLY A 210 -10.01 -2.53 11.52
N ALA A 211 -10.40 -1.28 11.69
CA ALA A 211 -9.56 -0.17 12.09
C ALA A 211 -9.86 0.26 13.54
N ILE A 212 -8.80 0.55 14.30
CA ILE A 212 -8.88 1.00 15.70
C ILE A 212 -7.90 2.17 15.88
N ILE A 213 -8.33 3.23 16.58
CA ILE A 213 -7.52 4.38 16.98
C ILE A 213 -7.64 4.53 18.51
N ASP A 214 -6.52 4.48 19.23
CA ASP A 214 -6.45 4.63 20.71
C ASP A 214 -7.52 3.80 21.43
N GLY A 215 -7.74 2.54 20.97
CA GLY A 215 -8.69 1.61 21.55
C GLY A 215 -10.13 1.74 21.05
N GLN A 216 -10.46 2.75 20.25
CA GLN A 216 -11.79 2.95 19.69
C GLN A 216 -11.89 2.41 18.26
N LYS A 217 -12.91 1.58 17.99
CA LYS A 217 -13.19 1.09 16.65
C LYS A 217 -13.73 2.23 15.78
N VAL A 218 -13.17 2.40 14.59
CA VAL A 218 -13.55 3.41 13.61
C VAL A 218 -13.80 2.75 12.26
N ASP A 219 -14.46 3.46 11.34
CA ASP A 219 -14.52 3.06 9.95
C ASP A 219 -13.16 3.28 9.25
N ARG A 220 -13.01 2.69 8.09
CA ARG A 220 -11.76 2.73 7.33
C ARG A 220 -11.42 4.14 6.85
N GLU A 221 -12.41 4.91 6.50
CA GLU A 221 -12.29 6.27 6.01
C GLU A 221 -11.75 7.20 7.10
N LYS A 222 -12.41 7.23 8.26
CA LYS A 222 -11.95 7.97 9.44
C LYS A 222 -10.53 7.58 9.86
N PHE A 223 -10.18 6.30 9.74
CA PHE A 223 -8.81 5.84 10.02
C PHE A 223 -7.78 6.55 9.12
N PHE A 224 -8.01 6.57 7.80
CA PHE A 224 -7.07 7.18 6.86
C PHE A 224 -7.05 8.71 6.95
N ASP A 225 -8.18 9.34 7.19
CA ASP A 225 -8.26 10.79 7.40
C ASP A 225 -7.49 11.21 8.65
N THR A 226 -7.65 10.46 9.75
CA THR A 226 -6.90 10.68 10.99
C THR A 226 -5.40 10.45 10.77
N LEU A 227 -5.03 9.37 10.09
CA LEU A 227 -3.64 9.06 9.79
C LEU A 227 -2.96 10.16 8.96
N ASN A 228 -3.64 10.68 7.94
CA ASN A 228 -3.15 11.79 7.13
C ASN A 228 -3.04 13.09 7.93
N THR A 229 -3.99 13.35 8.82
CA THR A 229 -3.97 14.53 9.69
C THR A 229 -2.79 14.46 10.66
N TRP A 230 -2.62 13.33 11.34
CA TRP A 230 -1.52 13.11 12.27
C TRP A 230 -0.15 13.11 11.57
N GLY A 231 -0.10 12.58 10.34
CA GLY A 231 1.14 12.59 9.57
C GLY A 231 1.64 14.00 9.24
N LYS A 232 0.73 14.96 9.04
CA LYS A 232 1.05 16.36 8.74
C LYS A 232 1.33 17.21 9.99
N ASP A 233 0.90 16.79 11.15
CA ASP A 233 1.10 17.50 12.41
C ASP A 233 2.53 17.22 12.94
N PRO A 234 3.42 18.22 13.00
CA PRO A 234 4.82 18.02 13.43
C PRO A 234 4.94 17.60 14.90
N GLU A 235 4.00 17.97 15.76
CA GLU A 235 4.04 17.68 17.19
C GLU A 235 3.42 16.32 17.54
N LYS A 236 2.74 15.69 16.59
CA LYS A 236 2.02 14.44 16.85
C LYS A 236 2.94 13.24 16.82
N LYS A 237 3.00 12.51 17.95
CA LYS A 237 3.67 11.21 18.06
C LYS A 237 2.68 10.08 17.90
N PHE A 238 2.94 9.15 16.98
CA PHE A 238 2.05 8.01 16.79
C PHE A 238 2.74 6.77 16.20
N VAL A 239 2.12 5.65 16.50
CA VAL A 239 2.50 4.32 15.98
C VAL A 239 1.33 3.75 15.20
N VAL A 240 1.59 3.29 13.99
CA VAL A 240 0.61 2.55 13.17
C VAL A 240 1.03 1.10 13.05
N ILE A 241 0.16 0.17 13.45
CA ILE A 241 0.44 -1.26 13.39
C ILE A 241 -0.45 -1.91 12.33
N HIS A 242 0.14 -2.66 11.44
CA HIS A 242 -0.64 -3.37 10.41
C HIS A 242 -0.07 -4.75 10.09
N HIS A 243 -0.93 -5.54 9.44
CA HIS A 243 -0.55 -6.77 8.77
C HIS A 243 -1.18 -6.77 7.37
N SER A 244 -0.42 -6.53 6.33
CA SER A 244 -0.78 -6.53 4.90
C SER A 244 -1.59 -5.33 4.36
N ILE A 245 -2.54 -4.74 5.07
CA ILE A 245 -3.46 -3.73 4.52
C ILE A 245 -2.76 -2.44 4.07
N LEU A 246 -1.70 -2.03 4.77
CA LEU A 246 -0.95 -0.81 4.43
C LEU A 246 0.22 -1.10 3.48
N SER A 247 0.34 -2.31 2.92
CA SER A 247 1.42 -2.65 2.01
C SER A 247 1.23 -2.06 0.60
N GLU A 248 0.01 -1.72 0.18
CA GLU A 248 -0.28 -1.23 -1.17
C GLU A 248 -1.04 0.12 -1.17
N GLY A 249 -0.62 1.03 -2.04
CA GLY A 249 -1.40 2.18 -2.50
C GLY A 249 -1.71 3.30 -1.47
N ILE A 250 -1.27 3.22 -0.22
CA ILE A 250 -1.60 4.23 0.79
C ILE A 250 -0.45 5.21 0.96
N ASN A 251 -0.72 6.47 0.65
CA ASN A 251 0.21 7.55 0.91
C ASN A 251 0.02 8.07 2.34
N VAL A 252 0.98 7.80 3.22
CA VAL A 252 1.02 8.40 4.56
C VAL A 252 2.13 9.44 4.57
N SER A 253 1.74 10.70 4.67
CA SER A 253 2.70 11.79 4.83
C SER A 253 3.35 11.73 6.22
N GLY A 254 4.62 12.07 6.32
CA GLY A 254 5.29 12.31 7.60
C GLY A 254 5.74 11.07 8.37
N LEU A 255 5.60 9.84 7.86
CA LEU A 255 6.22 8.67 8.48
C LEU A 255 7.75 8.80 8.47
N GLU A 256 8.38 8.51 9.60
CA GLU A 256 9.83 8.63 9.80
C GLU A 256 10.52 7.28 9.76
N ALA A 257 9.84 6.26 10.25
CA ALA A 257 10.39 4.92 10.35
C ALA A 257 9.40 3.82 9.96
N VAL A 258 9.95 2.71 9.48
CA VAL A 258 9.26 1.42 9.39
C VAL A 258 10.01 0.39 10.23
N ILE A 259 9.28 -0.36 11.06
CA ILE A 259 9.82 -1.44 11.88
C ILE A 259 9.18 -2.75 11.41
N PHE A 260 10.01 -3.68 10.98
CA PHE A 260 9.56 -5.01 10.57
C PHE A 260 9.63 -5.98 11.74
N MET A 261 8.50 -6.58 12.12
CA MET A 261 8.43 -7.66 13.11
C MET A 261 8.41 -9.04 12.45
N ARG A 262 8.69 -9.12 11.16
CA ARG A 262 8.65 -10.36 10.37
C ARG A 262 9.61 -10.29 9.19
N ASN A 263 9.99 -11.46 8.70
CA ASN A 263 10.59 -11.57 7.38
C ASN A 263 9.52 -11.26 6.33
N MET A 264 9.82 -10.35 5.43
CA MET A 264 8.98 -9.99 4.29
C MET A 264 9.72 -10.31 2.99
N ASP A 265 8.97 -10.51 1.92
CA ASP A 265 9.55 -10.57 0.59
C ASP A 265 10.10 -9.21 0.15
N TYR A 266 10.90 -9.23 -0.90
CA TYR A 266 11.53 -8.02 -1.46
C TYR A 266 10.50 -6.93 -1.80
N ILE A 267 9.35 -7.31 -2.36
CA ILE A 267 8.29 -6.39 -2.75
C ILE A 267 7.71 -5.67 -1.52
N GLY A 268 7.34 -6.42 -0.50
CA GLY A 268 6.78 -5.87 0.74
C GLY A 268 7.76 -4.95 1.48
N ILE A 269 9.05 -5.33 1.51
CA ILE A 269 10.10 -4.48 2.07
C ILE A 269 10.23 -3.18 1.29
N SER A 270 10.38 -3.25 -0.04
CA SER A 270 10.56 -2.08 -0.91
C SER A 270 9.38 -1.11 -0.82
N GLN A 271 8.15 -1.61 -0.83
CA GLN A 271 6.95 -0.79 -0.69
C GLN A 271 6.86 -0.11 0.68
N SER A 272 7.23 -0.81 1.75
CA SER A 272 7.23 -0.25 3.10
C SER A 272 8.32 0.82 3.27
N ILE A 273 9.51 0.58 2.73
CA ILE A 273 10.61 1.57 2.68
C ILE A 273 10.15 2.81 1.90
N GLY A 274 9.55 2.63 0.74
CA GLY A 274 9.04 3.71 -0.10
C GLY A 274 8.09 4.68 0.61
N ARG A 275 7.51 4.29 1.75
CA ARG A 275 6.63 5.15 2.56
C ARG A 275 7.39 6.09 3.48
N VAL A 276 8.53 5.65 4.00
CA VAL A 276 9.32 6.43 4.97
C VAL A 276 10.41 7.29 4.32
N ILE A 277 10.77 7.02 3.07
CA ILE A 277 11.74 7.84 2.32
C ILE A 277 11.12 9.01 1.57
N ARG A 278 9.79 9.14 1.56
CA ARG A 278 9.11 10.28 0.93
C ARG A 278 9.43 11.57 1.66
N LEU A 279 9.60 12.63 0.90
CA LEU A 279 9.67 13.98 1.45
C LEU A 279 8.35 14.28 2.17
N GLY A 280 8.45 14.63 3.43
CA GLY A 280 7.31 14.95 4.28
C GLY A 280 7.40 16.40 4.79
N SER A 281 6.46 16.75 5.68
CA SER A 281 6.42 18.05 6.36
C SER A 281 7.48 18.19 7.48
N THR A 282 8.29 17.18 7.74
CA THR A 282 9.29 17.14 8.81
C THR A 282 10.69 17.42 8.25
N GLU A 283 11.58 17.96 9.07
CA GLU A 283 13.00 18.25 8.75
C GLU A 283 13.87 16.98 8.68
N LYS A 284 13.29 15.81 8.48
CA LYS A 284 14.05 14.57 8.41
C LYS A 284 14.94 14.50 7.17
N THR A 285 16.12 13.96 7.33
CA THR A 285 17.12 13.80 6.27
C THR A 285 17.22 12.38 5.72
N PHE A 286 16.54 11.42 6.33
CA PHE A 286 16.53 10.00 5.92
C PHE A 286 15.23 9.32 6.36
N GLY A 287 14.89 8.19 5.72
CA GLY A 287 13.86 7.28 6.17
C GLY A 287 14.47 6.13 6.97
N LEU A 288 14.04 5.91 8.21
CA LEU A 288 14.57 4.84 9.06
C LEU A 288 13.90 3.50 8.76
N VAL A 289 14.70 2.44 8.63
CA VAL A 289 14.26 1.07 8.37
C VAL A 289 14.84 0.16 9.44
N CYS A 290 13.99 -0.37 10.32
CA CYS A 290 14.41 -1.29 11.37
C CYS A 290 14.03 -2.72 11.01
N ILE A 291 15.02 -3.60 10.98
CA ILE A 291 14.89 -5.02 10.65
C ILE A 291 15.30 -5.84 11.87
N PRO A 292 14.47 -6.83 12.31
CA PRO A 292 14.80 -7.71 13.43
C PRO A 292 15.89 -8.71 13.09
#